data_f0260ba86215105d5d79a4bc66a664f3
#
_entry.id   f0260ba86215105d5d79a4bc66a664f3
#
_cell.length_a   1.000
_cell.length_b   1.000
_cell.length_c   1.000
_cell.angle_alpha   90.00
_cell.angle_beta   90.00
_cell.angle_gamma   90.00
#
_symmetry.space_group_name_H-M   'P 1'
#
loop_
_entity.id
_entity.type
_entity.pdbx_description
1 polymer ?
#
loop_
_entity_poly.entity_id
_entity_poly.type
_entity_poly.pdbx_seq_one_letter_code
_entity_poly.pdbx_strand_id
1 'polypeptide(L)'
;DRSIWPADIHVIGKGIIKFHALYWPAFLLSAKLPLPKSIFVHGYLTVNGQKMSKTVGNIIDPFEIINKYGADTLRYYLLKEIPTFDDGNFSYDRLNEIYNADLANELGNLVSRLTNLGQQDKIIIDHKDKDIKDNRRNHRQTILQFNVIIENVWKEIKALNKSIDEFAPWKKT
;
A
#
# COMPACT_ATOMS: atom_id res chain seq x y z
N ASP A 1 29.10 4.68 4.78
CA ASP A 1 29.07 3.43 5.53
C ASP A 1 28.95 2.25 4.57
N ARG A 2 29.98 1.38 4.51
CA ARG A 2 30.00 0.22 3.60
C ARG A 2 29.06 -0.91 4.07
N SER A 3 28.50 -0.81 5.26
CA SER A 3 27.59 -1.81 5.82
C SER A 3 26.21 -1.85 5.16
N ILE A 4 25.82 -0.79 4.45
CA ILE A 4 24.53 -0.69 3.77
C ILE A 4 24.59 -1.03 2.27
N TRP A 5 25.77 -1.33 1.73
CA TRP A 5 25.95 -1.75 0.36
C TRP A 5 26.36 -3.23 0.27
N PRO A 6 25.84 -4.04 -0.65
CA PRO A 6 24.95 -3.67 -1.77
C PRO A 6 23.50 -3.45 -1.33
N ALA A 7 22.77 -2.62 -2.09
CA ALA A 7 21.34 -2.43 -1.89
C ALA A 7 20.57 -3.74 -2.19
N ASP A 8 19.57 -4.04 -1.38
CA ASP A 8 18.70 -5.20 -1.63
C ASP A 8 17.80 -4.94 -2.84
N ILE A 9 17.25 -3.74 -2.95
CA ILE A 9 16.36 -3.35 -4.05
C ILE A 9 16.63 -1.90 -4.45
N HIS A 10 16.78 -1.65 -5.74
CA HIS A 10 16.65 -0.32 -6.32
C HIS A 10 15.22 -0.12 -6.81
N VAL A 11 14.49 0.82 -6.23
CA VAL A 11 13.14 1.19 -6.65
C VAL A 11 13.23 2.36 -7.60
N ILE A 12 12.80 2.18 -8.86
CA ILE A 12 12.93 3.17 -9.92
C ILE A 12 11.69 3.25 -10.81
N GLY A 13 11.44 4.41 -11.41
CA GLY A 13 10.49 4.54 -12.50
C GLY A 13 11.04 4.03 -13.83
N LYS A 14 10.16 3.53 -14.70
CA LYS A 14 10.55 2.93 -15.99
C LYS A 14 11.37 3.87 -16.92
N GLY A 15 11.26 5.18 -16.75
CA GLY A 15 11.99 6.17 -17.56
C GLY A 15 13.51 6.16 -17.37
N ILE A 16 14.00 5.61 -16.25
CA ILE A 16 15.42 5.58 -15.90
C ILE A 16 16.00 4.17 -15.83
N ILE A 17 15.28 3.18 -16.37
CA ILE A 17 15.70 1.78 -16.35
C ILE A 17 17.07 1.58 -17.01
N LYS A 18 17.34 2.25 -18.12
CA LYS A 18 18.60 2.16 -18.84
C LYS A 18 19.80 2.55 -17.97
N PHE A 19 19.63 3.57 -17.14
CA PHE A 19 20.71 4.01 -16.24
C PHE A 19 20.96 3.01 -15.12
N HIS A 20 19.93 2.41 -14.55
CA HIS A 20 20.02 1.54 -13.37
C HIS A 20 20.23 0.07 -13.73
N ALA A 21 19.79 -0.38 -14.92
CA ALA A 21 19.92 -1.76 -15.34
C ALA A 21 21.12 -2.00 -16.29
N LEU A 22 21.69 -0.95 -16.86
CA LEU A 22 22.80 -1.08 -17.80
C LEU A 22 24.04 -0.29 -17.34
N TYR A 23 23.93 1.05 -17.25
CA TYR A 23 25.10 1.89 -16.98
C TYR A 23 25.62 1.74 -15.55
N TRP A 24 24.73 1.77 -14.57
CA TRP A 24 25.11 1.63 -13.16
C TRP A 24 25.79 0.29 -12.85
N PRO A 25 25.26 -0.86 -13.26
CA PRO A 25 25.98 -2.14 -13.16
C PRO A 25 27.34 -2.14 -13.83
N ALA A 26 27.47 -1.54 -15.02
CA ALA A 26 28.75 -1.45 -15.71
C ALA A 26 29.79 -0.65 -14.92
N PHE A 27 29.41 0.47 -14.31
CA PHE A 27 30.29 1.26 -13.44
C PHE A 27 30.69 0.49 -12.17
N LEU A 28 29.74 -0.19 -11.53
CA LEU A 28 30.04 -1.00 -10.34
C LEU A 28 31.02 -2.13 -10.66
N LEU A 29 30.81 -2.85 -11.77
CA LEU A 29 31.71 -3.92 -12.22
C LEU A 29 33.11 -3.38 -12.52
N SER A 30 33.23 -2.25 -13.22
CA SER A 30 34.48 -1.59 -13.48
C SER A 30 35.23 -1.18 -12.21
N ALA A 31 34.47 -0.73 -11.20
CA ALA A 31 34.98 -0.36 -9.87
C ALA A 31 35.22 -1.57 -8.94
N LYS A 32 34.95 -2.80 -9.40
CA LYS A 32 34.99 -4.03 -8.60
C LYS A 32 34.12 -3.97 -7.34
N LEU A 33 32.97 -3.30 -7.45
CA LEU A 33 31.98 -3.22 -6.39
C LEU A 33 30.84 -4.23 -6.62
N PRO A 34 30.21 -4.75 -5.56
CA PRO A 34 29.08 -5.66 -5.70
C PRO A 34 27.87 -4.95 -6.32
N LEU A 35 27.08 -5.69 -7.08
CA LEU A 35 25.84 -5.21 -7.69
C LEU A 35 24.70 -5.18 -6.67
N PRO A 36 23.67 -4.32 -6.86
CA PRO A 36 22.42 -4.42 -6.14
C PRO A 36 21.77 -5.77 -6.41
N LYS A 37 21.03 -6.32 -5.44
CA LYS A 37 20.44 -7.66 -5.57
C LYS A 37 19.27 -7.70 -6.55
N SER A 38 18.50 -6.61 -6.64
CA SER A 38 17.37 -6.50 -7.57
C SER A 38 17.06 -5.05 -7.94
N ILE A 39 16.33 -4.88 -9.04
CA ILE A 39 15.79 -3.60 -9.47
C ILE A 39 14.28 -3.77 -9.60
N PHE A 40 13.53 -2.96 -8.85
CA PHE A 40 12.10 -2.86 -8.95
C PHE A 40 11.73 -1.66 -9.81
N VAL A 41 11.03 -1.92 -10.91
CA VAL A 41 10.67 -0.89 -11.89
C VAL A 41 9.16 -0.69 -11.87
N HIS A 42 8.71 0.51 -11.50
CA HIS A 42 7.30 0.89 -11.53
C HIS A 42 6.96 1.74 -12.76
N GLY A 43 5.68 1.73 -13.14
CA GLY A 43 5.13 2.52 -14.23
C GLY A 43 5.09 4.03 -13.93
N TYR A 44 4.59 4.81 -14.88
CA TYR A 44 4.33 6.23 -14.68
C TYR A 44 2.99 6.44 -13.95
N LEU A 45 2.94 7.54 -13.21
CA LEU A 45 1.68 8.08 -12.71
C LEU A 45 1.15 9.10 -13.70
N THR A 46 -0.06 8.85 -14.19
CA THR A 46 -0.81 9.77 -15.04
C THR A 46 -1.92 10.45 -14.25
N VAL A 47 -2.45 11.53 -14.75
CA VAL A 47 -3.59 12.26 -14.17
C VAL A 47 -4.63 12.40 -15.25
N ASN A 48 -5.83 11.86 -15.02
CA ASN A 48 -6.91 11.82 -16.00
C ASN A 48 -6.44 11.26 -17.36
N GLY A 49 -5.62 10.19 -17.32
CA GLY A 49 -5.08 9.54 -18.51
C GLY A 49 -3.94 10.28 -19.21
N GLN A 50 -3.52 11.43 -18.72
CA GLN A 50 -2.44 12.22 -19.30
C GLN A 50 -1.18 12.17 -18.44
N LYS A 51 -0.02 12.13 -19.08
CA LYS A 51 1.27 12.20 -18.36
C LYS A 51 1.35 13.52 -17.58
N MET A 52 1.76 13.45 -16.31
CA MET A 52 2.03 14.66 -15.53
C MET A 52 3.11 15.51 -16.18
N SER A 53 2.83 16.79 -16.35
CA SER A 53 3.77 17.75 -16.93
C SER A 53 3.56 19.14 -16.34
N LYS A 54 4.65 19.83 -16.06
CA LYS A 54 4.62 21.24 -15.62
C LYS A 54 3.96 22.14 -16.66
N THR A 55 4.21 21.86 -17.94
CA THR A 55 3.67 22.63 -19.07
C THR A 55 2.16 22.46 -19.21
N VAL A 56 1.64 21.27 -18.91
CA VAL A 56 0.20 20.97 -18.96
C VAL A 56 -0.51 21.45 -17.68
N GLY A 57 0.23 21.68 -16.61
CA GLY A 57 -0.33 22.14 -15.33
C GLY A 57 -1.11 21.07 -14.56
N ASN A 58 -0.94 19.80 -14.89
CA ASN A 58 -1.64 18.67 -14.27
C ASN A 58 -0.80 17.94 -13.22
N ILE A 59 0.17 18.63 -12.63
CA ILE A 59 0.98 18.07 -11.55
C ILE A 59 0.15 18.07 -10.26
N ILE A 60 0.19 16.94 -9.57
CA ILE A 60 -0.44 16.78 -8.27
C ILE A 60 0.62 16.99 -7.20
N ASP A 61 0.33 17.92 -6.27
CA ASP A 61 1.14 18.07 -5.07
C ASP A 61 0.68 17.05 -4.02
N PRO A 62 1.54 16.08 -3.65
CA PRO A 62 1.20 15.11 -2.62
C PRO A 62 0.93 15.75 -1.26
N PHE A 63 1.52 16.91 -0.96
CA PHE A 63 1.30 17.57 0.32
C PHE A 63 -0.11 18.15 0.46
N GLU A 64 -0.73 18.60 -0.62
CA GLU A 64 -2.14 19.02 -0.60
C GLU A 64 -3.07 17.84 -0.23
N ILE A 65 -2.80 16.66 -0.78
CA ILE A 65 -3.53 15.45 -0.46
C ILE A 65 -3.29 15.03 0.99
N ILE A 66 -2.03 15.05 1.42
CA ILE A 66 -1.64 14.68 2.79
C ILE A 66 -2.32 15.60 3.81
N ASN A 67 -2.34 16.91 3.55
CA ASN A 67 -2.98 17.88 4.44
C ASN A 67 -4.49 17.67 4.54
N LYS A 68 -5.14 17.23 3.46
CA LYS A 68 -6.60 17.03 3.44
C LYS A 68 -7.03 15.65 3.93
N TYR A 69 -6.32 14.60 3.58
CA TYR A 69 -6.76 13.20 3.80
C TYR A 69 -5.83 12.40 4.73
N GLY A 70 -4.66 12.93 5.05
CA GLY A 70 -3.62 12.21 5.77
C GLY A 70 -2.67 11.42 4.87
N ALA A 71 -1.45 11.19 5.35
CA ALA A 71 -0.41 10.49 4.59
C ALA A 71 -0.76 9.03 4.31
N ASP A 72 -1.43 8.36 5.25
CA ASP A 72 -1.76 6.94 5.12
C ASP A 72 -2.86 6.72 4.07
N THR A 73 -3.79 7.66 3.91
CA THR A 73 -4.78 7.63 2.82
C THR A 73 -4.12 7.69 1.45
N LEU A 74 -3.15 8.59 1.27
CA LEU A 74 -2.41 8.67 0.01
C LEU A 74 -1.60 7.40 -0.26
N ARG A 75 -0.91 6.86 0.75
CA ARG A 75 -0.18 5.59 0.63
C ARG A 75 -1.11 4.44 0.26
N TYR A 76 -2.24 4.35 0.95
CA TYR A 76 -3.26 3.33 0.69
C TYR A 76 -3.76 3.41 -0.76
N TYR A 77 -4.13 4.61 -1.21
CA TYR A 77 -4.59 4.83 -2.59
C TYR A 77 -3.56 4.37 -3.61
N LEU A 78 -2.31 4.83 -3.47
CA LEU A 78 -1.24 4.50 -4.42
C LEU A 78 -0.94 3.01 -4.46
N LEU A 79 -0.96 2.33 -3.32
CA LEU A 79 -0.67 0.89 -3.26
C LEU A 79 -1.85 0.02 -3.73
N LYS A 80 -3.09 0.53 -3.61
CA LYS A 80 -4.29 -0.21 -4.01
C LYS A 80 -4.65 0.00 -5.47
N GLU A 81 -4.70 1.25 -5.92
CA GLU A 81 -5.26 1.62 -7.24
C GLU A 81 -4.21 1.68 -8.34
N ILE A 82 -2.96 1.98 -8.00
CA ILE A 82 -1.91 2.09 -9.00
C ILE A 82 -1.31 0.70 -9.24
N PRO A 83 -1.38 0.17 -10.47
CA PRO A 83 -0.75 -1.09 -10.80
C PRO A 83 0.75 -1.05 -10.49
N THR A 84 1.27 -2.13 -9.92
CA THR A 84 2.67 -2.16 -9.47
C THR A 84 3.66 -2.03 -10.62
N PHE A 85 3.37 -2.63 -11.78
CA PHE A 85 4.31 -2.72 -12.91
C PHE A 85 3.86 -1.95 -14.15
N ASP A 86 2.64 -1.43 -14.16
CA ASP A 86 2.05 -0.68 -15.26
C ASP A 86 1.85 0.79 -14.92
N ASP A 87 1.49 1.59 -15.92
CA ASP A 87 1.12 2.98 -15.69
C ASP A 87 -0.19 3.06 -14.94
N GLY A 88 -0.24 3.89 -13.92
CA GLY A 88 -1.43 4.11 -13.11
C GLY A 88 -2.01 5.50 -13.30
N ASN A 89 -3.32 5.61 -13.20
CA ASN A 89 -4.03 6.86 -13.32
C ASN A 89 -4.49 7.38 -11.96
N PHE A 90 -4.05 8.57 -11.61
CA PHE A 90 -4.54 9.25 -10.42
C PHE A 90 -5.81 10.06 -10.75
N SER A 91 -6.80 9.99 -9.87
CA SER A 91 -8.02 10.79 -9.93
C SER A 91 -8.44 11.18 -8.51
N TYR A 92 -8.78 12.45 -8.30
CA TYR A 92 -9.32 12.92 -7.02
C TYR A 92 -10.68 12.30 -6.69
N ASP A 93 -11.53 12.09 -7.70
CA ASP A 93 -12.83 11.45 -7.51
C ASP A 93 -12.65 10.03 -7.00
N ARG A 94 -11.73 9.28 -7.62
CA ARG A 94 -11.43 7.92 -7.21
C ARG A 94 -10.78 7.85 -5.83
N LEU A 95 -9.93 8.82 -5.48
CA LEU A 95 -9.40 8.94 -4.12
C LEU A 95 -10.51 9.14 -3.10
N ASN A 96 -11.47 10.03 -3.38
CA ASN A 96 -12.61 10.27 -2.51
C ASN A 96 -13.50 9.02 -2.34
N GLU A 97 -13.78 8.31 -3.45
CA GLU A 97 -14.55 7.07 -3.41
C GLU A 97 -13.89 6.04 -2.48
N ILE A 98 -12.59 5.78 -2.67
CA ILE A 98 -11.84 4.80 -1.89
C ILE A 98 -11.73 5.23 -0.43
N TYR A 99 -11.45 6.51 -0.17
CA TYR A 99 -11.41 7.03 1.19
C TYR A 99 -12.72 6.74 1.94
N ASN A 100 -13.85 7.05 1.31
CA ASN A 100 -15.14 6.86 1.94
C ASN A 100 -15.55 5.39 2.02
N ALA A 101 -15.41 4.64 0.93
CA ALA A 101 -15.87 3.25 0.88
C ALA A 101 -15.02 2.33 1.76
N ASP A 102 -13.71 2.37 1.59
CA ASP A 102 -12.83 1.44 2.27
C ASP A 102 -12.45 1.90 3.68
N LEU A 103 -11.88 3.11 3.79
CA LEU A 103 -11.29 3.53 5.05
C LEU A 103 -12.36 4.00 6.04
N ALA A 104 -13.29 4.85 5.61
CA ALA A 104 -14.32 5.36 6.50
C ALA A 104 -15.43 4.33 6.77
N ASN A 105 -16.02 3.75 5.72
CA ASN A 105 -17.17 2.86 5.88
C ASN A 105 -16.76 1.42 6.24
N GLU A 106 -15.86 0.79 5.48
CA GLU A 106 -15.55 -0.62 5.71
C GLU A 106 -14.68 -0.80 6.97
N LEU A 107 -13.49 -0.23 6.97
CA LEU A 107 -12.54 -0.35 8.09
C LEU A 107 -12.99 0.43 9.32
N GLY A 108 -13.42 1.68 9.14
CA GLY A 108 -13.86 2.55 10.24
C GLY A 108 -15.06 1.99 10.98
N ASN A 109 -16.04 1.43 10.25
CA ASN A 109 -17.18 0.75 10.88
C ASN A 109 -16.78 -0.51 11.65
N LEU A 110 -15.86 -1.31 11.09
CA LEU A 110 -15.35 -2.50 11.79
C LEU A 110 -14.70 -2.11 13.12
N VAL A 111 -13.80 -1.14 13.09
CA VAL A 111 -13.10 -0.65 14.29
C VAL A 111 -14.10 -0.10 15.32
N SER A 112 -15.03 0.76 14.88
CA SER A 112 -16.04 1.35 15.74
C SER A 112 -16.93 0.29 16.40
N ARG A 113 -17.40 -0.70 15.64
CA ARG A 113 -18.21 -1.82 16.15
C ARG A 113 -17.45 -2.64 17.20
N LEU A 114 -16.22 -3.04 16.88
CA LEU A 114 -15.38 -3.83 17.79
C LEU A 114 -15.06 -3.06 19.08
N THR A 115 -14.75 -1.77 18.97
CA THR A 115 -14.47 -0.92 20.13
C THR A 115 -15.69 -0.79 21.02
N ASN A 116 -16.87 -0.54 20.44
CA ASN A 116 -18.11 -0.42 21.20
C ASN A 116 -18.48 -1.72 21.90
N LEU A 117 -18.39 -2.86 21.22
CA LEU A 117 -18.64 -4.18 21.83
C LEU A 117 -17.65 -4.48 22.94
N GLY A 118 -16.36 -4.23 22.72
CA GLY A 118 -15.33 -4.43 23.73
C GLY A 118 -15.53 -3.58 24.98
N GLN A 119 -16.01 -2.34 24.82
CA GLN A 119 -16.35 -1.47 25.96
C GLN A 119 -17.58 -1.96 26.74
N GLN A 120 -18.63 -2.43 26.06
CA GLN A 120 -19.84 -2.94 26.69
C GLN A 120 -19.56 -4.19 27.51
N ASP A 121 -18.81 -5.13 26.96
CA ASP A 121 -18.51 -6.42 27.59
C ASP A 121 -17.27 -6.36 28.50
N LYS A 122 -16.65 -5.19 28.68
CA LYS A 122 -15.42 -4.99 29.45
C LYS A 122 -14.31 -6.01 29.07
N ILE A 123 -14.21 -6.31 27.78
CA ILE A 123 -13.24 -7.24 27.25
C ILE A 123 -11.82 -6.65 27.46
N ILE A 124 -11.02 -7.32 28.26
CA ILE A 124 -9.61 -7.00 28.40
C ILE A 124 -8.85 -7.89 27.40
N ILE A 125 -8.27 -7.28 26.37
CA ILE A 125 -7.40 -8.00 25.45
C ILE A 125 -6.06 -8.21 26.16
N ASP A 126 -5.77 -9.45 26.56
CA ASP A 126 -4.43 -9.80 27.03
C ASP A 126 -3.50 -9.90 25.78
N HIS A 127 -2.55 -8.98 25.68
CA HIS A 127 -1.55 -8.94 24.59
C HIS A 127 -0.62 -10.14 24.52
N LYS A 128 -0.91 -11.21 25.26
CA LYS A 128 -0.15 -12.46 25.23
C LYS A 128 -0.44 -13.38 24.06
N ASP A 129 -1.48 -13.08 23.26
CA ASP A 129 -1.74 -13.81 22.02
C ASP A 129 -0.67 -13.48 20.96
N LYS A 130 0.52 -14.04 21.20
CA LYS A 130 1.70 -13.96 20.32
C LYS A 130 1.59 -14.82 19.07
N ASP A 131 0.46 -15.46 18.84
CA ASP A 131 0.27 -16.40 17.73
C ASP A 131 -0.47 -15.80 16.53
N ILE A 132 -0.28 -14.51 16.26
CA ILE A 132 -0.45 -14.05 14.86
C ILE A 132 0.69 -14.72 14.10
N LYS A 133 0.43 -15.94 13.63
CA LYS A 133 1.35 -16.65 12.74
C LYS A 133 1.65 -15.71 11.59
N ASP A 134 2.90 -15.26 11.56
CA ASP A 134 3.39 -14.39 10.50
C ASP A 134 3.35 -15.16 9.17
N ASN A 135 2.19 -15.13 8.51
CA ASN A 135 1.97 -15.75 7.20
C ASN A 135 2.80 -15.07 6.09
N ARG A 136 3.61 -14.05 6.43
CA ARG A 136 4.48 -13.36 5.48
C ARG A 136 5.51 -14.27 4.80
N ARG A 137 5.80 -15.46 5.35
CA ARG A 137 6.81 -16.39 4.80
C ARG A 137 6.40 -17.05 3.47
N ASN A 138 5.12 -17.14 3.16
CA ASN A 138 4.64 -17.84 1.95
C ASN A 138 4.45 -16.95 0.72
N HIS A 139 4.74 -15.65 0.82
CA HIS A 139 4.43 -14.68 -0.25
C HIS A 139 5.67 -14.16 -1.01
N ARG A 140 6.76 -14.91 -1.07
CA ARG A 140 7.99 -14.45 -1.77
C ARG A 140 7.76 -14.04 -3.23
N GLN A 141 6.78 -14.59 -3.92
CA GLN A 141 6.45 -14.23 -5.31
C GLN A 141 5.49 -13.02 -5.42
N THR A 142 4.78 -12.69 -4.35
CA THR A 142 3.75 -11.63 -4.34
C THR A 142 4.22 -10.36 -3.62
N ILE A 143 5.44 -10.35 -3.06
CA ILE A 143 5.95 -9.26 -2.18
C ILE A 143 5.87 -7.87 -2.81
N LEU A 144 5.86 -7.78 -4.14
CA LEU A 144 5.83 -6.49 -4.86
C LEU A 144 4.50 -6.23 -5.58
N GLN A 145 3.49 -7.10 -5.44
CA GLN A 145 2.14 -6.87 -5.95
C GLN A 145 1.27 -6.28 -4.83
N PHE A 146 1.51 -5.03 -4.50
CA PHE A 146 0.88 -4.37 -3.35
C PHE A 146 -0.64 -4.35 -3.43
N ASN A 147 -1.21 -4.12 -4.61
CA ASN A 147 -2.66 -4.16 -4.85
C ASN A 147 -3.27 -5.51 -4.47
N VAL A 148 -2.64 -6.63 -4.85
CA VAL A 148 -3.10 -7.98 -4.52
C VAL A 148 -3.04 -8.23 -3.01
N ILE A 149 -1.98 -7.77 -2.34
CA ILE A 149 -1.85 -7.89 -0.89
C ILE A 149 -2.98 -7.13 -0.20
N ILE A 150 -3.23 -5.88 -0.61
CA ILE A 150 -4.30 -5.05 -0.06
C ILE A 150 -5.66 -5.68 -0.31
N GLU A 151 -5.94 -6.16 -1.51
CA GLU A 151 -7.20 -6.86 -1.81
C GLU A 151 -7.47 -8.05 -0.89
N ASN A 152 -6.45 -8.83 -0.57
CA ASN A 152 -6.59 -9.96 0.34
C ASN A 152 -6.91 -9.50 1.77
N VAL A 153 -6.24 -8.46 2.26
CA VAL A 153 -6.57 -7.85 3.57
C VAL A 153 -8.00 -7.35 3.58
N TRP A 154 -8.47 -6.71 2.49
CA TRP A 154 -9.86 -6.22 2.41
C TRP A 154 -10.90 -7.34 2.33
N LYS A 155 -10.58 -8.49 1.72
CA LYS A 155 -11.44 -9.68 1.79
C LYS A 155 -11.63 -10.16 3.22
N GLU A 156 -10.57 -10.15 4.03
CA GLU A 156 -10.64 -10.52 5.44
C GLU A 156 -11.46 -9.51 6.25
N ILE A 157 -11.26 -8.22 6.05
CA ILE A 157 -12.04 -7.15 6.72
C ILE A 157 -13.53 -7.29 6.41
N LYS A 158 -13.89 -7.52 5.14
CA LYS A 158 -15.28 -7.74 4.72
C LYS A 158 -15.88 -9.02 5.34
N ALA A 159 -15.10 -10.09 5.41
CA ALA A 159 -15.54 -11.32 6.05
C ALA A 159 -15.80 -11.12 7.55
N LEU A 160 -14.95 -10.35 8.24
CA LEU A 160 -15.13 -9.99 9.65
C LEU A 160 -16.38 -9.15 9.86
N ASN A 161 -16.60 -8.10 9.04
CA ASN A 161 -17.82 -7.28 9.10
C ASN A 161 -19.07 -8.15 8.95
N LYS A 162 -19.07 -9.05 7.96
CA LYS A 162 -20.18 -9.99 7.72
C LYS A 162 -20.42 -10.91 8.91
N SER A 163 -19.34 -11.47 9.48
CA SER A 163 -19.46 -12.35 10.66
C SER A 163 -20.07 -11.62 11.87
N ILE A 164 -19.71 -10.35 12.09
CA ILE A 164 -20.31 -9.54 13.16
C ILE A 164 -21.79 -9.31 12.90
N ASP A 165 -22.20 -9.04 11.65
CA ASP A 165 -23.60 -8.85 11.28
C ASP A 165 -24.42 -10.14 11.48
N GLU A 166 -23.87 -11.30 11.09
CA GLU A 166 -24.51 -12.61 11.25
C GLU A 166 -24.62 -13.02 12.73
N PHE A 167 -23.57 -12.80 13.51
CA PHE A 167 -23.58 -13.10 14.94
C PHE A 167 -24.51 -12.16 15.73
N ALA A 168 -24.69 -10.93 15.26
CA ALA A 168 -25.56 -9.89 15.82
C ALA A 168 -25.50 -9.82 17.37
N PRO A 169 -24.33 -9.57 17.98
CA PRO A 169 -24.14 -9.65 19.43
C PRO A 169 -25.08 -8.73 20.21
N TRP A 170 -25.51 -7.61 19.62
CA TRP A 170 -26.48 -6.67 20.17
C TRP A 170 -27.91 -7.22 20.32
N LYS A 171 -28.21 -8.40 19.75
CA LYS A 171 -29.51 -9.07 19.88
C LYS A 171 -29.54 -10.13 20.98
N LYS A 172 -28.43 -10.37 21.65
CA LYS A 172 -28.27 -11.44 22.65
C LYS A 172 -28.33 -10.95 24.09
N THR A 173 -28.91 -9.78 24.32
CA THR A 173 -29.22 -9.25 25.68
C THR A 173 -30.50 -9.84 26.23
#